data_d5125468ade17d58bf0e9e640475eaf7
#
_entry.id   d5125468ade17d58bf0e9e640475eaf7
#
_cell.length_a   1.000
_cell.length_b   1.000
_cell.length_c   1.000
_cell.angle_alpha   90.00
_cell.angle_beta   90.00
_cell.angle_gamma   90.00
#
_symmetry.space_group_name_H-M   'P 1'
#
loop_
_entity.id
_entity.type
_entity.pdbx_description
1 polymer ?
#
loop_
_entity_poly.entity_id
_entity_poly.type
_entity_poly.pdbx_seq_one_letter_code
_entity_poly.pdbx_strand_id
1 'polypeptide(L)'
;LISGQNLKENAMPSAATQGKQLSDPIDRIHNMSMRLTEVIDCLRADIGRVEEPQFKAMFETAAEVLGGLVTAFRHYEEQSERAWKRQ
;
A
#
# COMPACT_ATOMS: atom_id res chain seq x y z
N LEU A 1 -7.42 -9.91 33.35
CA LEU A 1 -7.35 -9.70 33.08
C LEU A 1 -7.07 -8.89 32.50
N ILE A 2 -6.95 -8.46 32.59
CA ILE A 2 -6.64 -7.76 32.05
C ILE A 2 -6.30 -7.79 31.09
N SER A 3 -5.94 -8.06 30.89
CA SER A 3 -5.46 -8.26 29.97
C SER A 3 -6.07 -8.06 28.94
N GLY A 4 -6.61 -8.35 28.78
CA GLY A 4 -7.17 -8.24 27.72
C GLY A 4 -7.50 -7.02 27.32
N GLN A 5 -7.60 -6.62 27.81
CA GLN A 5 -7.89 -5.64 27.39
C GLN A 5 -7.08 -4.92 26.96
N ASN A 6 -6.32 -4.95 27.18
CA ASN A 6 -5.53 -4.23 26.79
C ASN A 6 -5.15 -4.45 25.64
N LEU A 7 -5.23 -5.14 25.28
CA LEU A 7 -4.89 -5.39 24.22
C LEU A 7 -5.55 -4.85 23.28
N LYS A 8 -6.37 -4.75 23.36
CA LYS A 8 -6.94 -4.32 22.52
C LYS A 8 -6.79 -3.23 22.32
N GLU A 9 -6.57 -2.83 22.91
CA GLU A 9 -6.42 -1.87 22.74
C GLU A 9 -5.47 -1.66 22.30
N ASN A 10 -4.88 -2.08 22.36
CA ASN A 10 -3.86 -1.95 21.95
C ASN A 10 -3.85 -1.87 20.72
N ALA A 11 -4.20 -2.26 20.34
CA ALA A 11 -4.15 -2.23 19.18
C ALA A 11 -4.80 -1.21 18.62
N MET A 12 -5.42 -0.89 18.86
CA MET A 12 -6.00 -0.05 18.30
C MET A 12 -6.04 1.01 18.71
N PRO A 13 -5.51 1.24 19.34
CA PRO A 13 -5.64 2.35 19.85
C PRO A 13 -5.61 3.42 19.07
N SER A 14 -4.92 3.70 18.66
CA SER A 14 -4.88 4.80 17.88
C SER A 14 -6.00 4.91 16.99
N ALA A 15 -6.86 4.05 17.04
CA ALA A 15 -7.98 4.11 16.16
C ALA A 15 -8.70 5.43 16.23
N ALA A 16 -8.88 5.94 17.38
CA ALA A 16 -9.63 7.15 17.51
C ALA A 16 -8.92 8.32 16.89
N THR A 17 -7.67 8.46 17.18
CA THR A 17 -6.97 9.56 16.64
C THR A 17 -6.82 9.45 15.16
N GLN A 18 -6.88 8.27 14.66
CA GLN A 18 -6.71 8.08 13.26
C GLN A 18 -7.97 8.14 12.48
N GLY A 19 -9.08 8.35 13.15
CA GLY A 19 -10.33 8.36 12.45
C GLY A 19 -10.32 9.32 11.29
N LYS A 20 -9.80 10.50 11.51
CA LYS A 20 -9.78 11.47 10.47
C LYS A 20 -8.89 11.05 9.32
N GLN A 21 -7.71 10.56 9.63
CA GLN A 21 -6.81 10.12 8.60
C GLN A 21 -7.34 8.93 7.85
N LEU A 22 -8.01 8.04 8.56
CA LEU A 22 -8.54 6.87 7.93
C LEU A 22 -9.59 7.20 6.91
N SER A 23 -10.26 8.33 7.06
CA SER A 23 -11.27 8.70 6.11
C SER A 23 -10.75 9.55 4.98
N ASP A 24 -9.49 9.94 5.01
CA ASP A 24 -8.91 10.75 3.95
C ASP A 24 -8.50 9.84 2.79
N PRO A 25 -9.12 9.98 1.62
CA PRO A 25 -8.78 9.10 0.50
C PRO A 25 -7.33 9.22 0.06
N ILE A 26 -6.76 10.41 0.11
CA ILE A 26 -5.39 10.59 -0.31
C ILE A 26 -4.44 9.83 0.60
N ASP A 27 -4.66 9.90 1.89
CA ASP A 27 -3.80 9.17 2.80
C ASP A 27 -3.91 7.68 2.61
N ARG A 28 -5.12 7.20 2.37
CA ARG A 28 -5.31 5.78 2.14
C ARG A 28 -4.62 5.32 0.88
N ILE A 29 -4.71 6.11 -0.16
CA ILE A 29 -4.07 5.77 -1.43
C ILE A 29 -2.56 5.79 -1.28
N HIS A 30 -2.05 6.79 -0.58
CA HIS A 30 -0.61 6.88 -0.37
C HIS A 30 -0.10 5.66 0.40
N ASN A 31 -0.81 5.29 1.46
CA ASN A 31 -0.41 4.11 2.23
C ASN A 31 -0.42 2.85 1.39
N MET A 32 -1.45 2.71 0.57
CA MET A 32 -1.55 1.53 -0.26
C MET A 32 -0.46 1.50 -1.31
N SER A 33 -0.13 2.67 -1.88
CA SER A 33 0.95 2.74 -2.85
C SER A 33 2.26 2.29 -2.24
N MET A 34 2.52 2.69 -1.01
CA MET A 34 3.76 2.28 -0.36
C MET A 34 3.80 0.78 -0.14
N ARG A 35 2.67 0.20 0.27
CA ARG A 35 2.63 -1.24 0.47
C ARG A 35 2.83 -1.99 -0.82
N LEU A 36 2.20 -1.50 -1.88
CA LEU A 36 2.37 -2.16 -3.18
C LEU A 36 3.82 -2.08 -3.64
N THR A 37 4.45 -0.94 -3.42
CA THR A 37 5.85 -0.80 -3.78
C THR A 37 6.72 -1.78 -3.03
N GLU A 38 6.44 -2.01 -1.75
CA GLU A 38 7.19 -2.99 -0.99
C GLU A 38 7.01 -4.39 -1.54
N VAL A 39 5.78 -4.72 -1.93
CA VAL A 39 5.54 -6.03 -2.52
C VAL A 39 6.29 -6.17 -3.84
N ILE A 40 6.27 -5.13 -4.66
CA ILE A 40 7.00 -5.16 -5.91
C ILE A 40 8.48 -5.42 -5.66
N ASP A 41 9.06 -4.74 -4.68
CA ASP A 41 10.46 -4.96 -4.37
C ASP A 41 10.73 -6.39 -3.96
N CYS A 42 9.84 -6.96 -3.16
CA CYS A 42 9.97 -8.34 -2.75
C CYS A 42 9.88 -9.29 -3.95
N LEU A 43 8.93 -9.01 -4.85
CA LEU A 43 8.79 -9.85 -6.03
C LEU A 43 10.07 -9.83 -6.86
N ARG A 44 10.63 -8.67 -7.07
CA ARG A 44 11.83 -8.58 -7.88
C ARG A 44 13.03 -9.21 -7.21
N ALA A 45 13.11 -9.12 -5.90
CA ALA A 45 14.18 -9.80 -5.18
C ALA A 45 14.06 -11.31 -5.33
N ASP A 46 12.83 -11.82 -5.23
CA ASP A 46 12.63 -13.26 -5.37
C ASP A 46 12.92 -13.75 -6.77
N ILE A 47 12.62 -12.93 -7.78
CA ILE A 47 12.94 -13.30 -9.14
C ILE A 47 14.43 -13.58 -9.29
N GLY A 48 15.25 -12.84 -8.56
CA GLY A 48 16.69 -13.05 -8.64
C GLY A 48 17.19 -14.25 -7.86
N ARG A 49 16.33 -14.85 -7.03
CA ARG A 49 16.76 -15.96 -6.18
C ARG A 49 16.31 -17.32 -6.65
N VAL A 50 15.33 -17.36 -7.54
CA VAL A 50 14.74 -18.61 -7.96
C VAL A 50 15.00 -18.79 -9.45
N GLU A 51 15.37 -19.99 -9.83
CA GLU A 51 15.73 -20.25 -11.23
C GLU A 51 14.57 -20.79 -12.06
N GLU A 52 13.49 -21.16 -11.43
CA GLU A 52 12.42 -21.80 -12.14
C GLU A 52 11.72 -20.81 -13.07
N PRO A 53 11.66 -21.09 -14.38
CA PRO A 53 11.18 -20.08 -15.33
C PRO A 53 9.73 -19.66 -15.14
N GLN A 54 8.86 -20.60 -14.80
CA GLN A 54 7.46 -20.23 -14.63
C GLN A 54 7.27 -19.33 -13.40
N PHE A 55 8.04 -19.61 -12.35
CA PHE A 55 8.00 -18.76 -11.19
C PHE A 55 8.43 -17.33 -11.56
N LYS A 56 9.54 -17.23 -12.30
CA LYS A 56 10.02 -15.92 -12.68
C LYS A 56 9.03 -15.16 -13.53
N ALA A 57 8.45 -15.85 -14.52
CA ALA A 57 7.48 -15.20 -15.39
C ALA A 57 6.28 -14.71 -14.62
N MET A 58 5.79 -15.52 -13.69
CA MET A 58 4.63 -15.13 -12.91
C MET A 58 4.94 -13.94 -12.02
N PHE A 59 6.10 -13.95 -11.39
CA PHE A 59 6.47 -12.86 -10.50
C PHE A 59 6.75 -11.58 -11.27
N GLU A 60 7.30 -11.69 -12.48
CA GLU A 60 7.49 -10.51 -13.30
C GLU A 60 6.17 -9.90 -13.72
N THR A 61 5.23 -10.74 -14.09
CA THR A 61 3.91 -10.26 -14.45
C THR A 61 3.25 -9.58 -13.24
N ALA A 62 3.37 -10.20 -12.08
CA ALA A 62 2.78 -9.63 -10.88
C ALA A 62 3.39 -8.26 -10.57
N ALA A 63 4.71 -8.15 -10.70
CA ALA A 63 5.37 -6.88 -10.42
C ALA A 63 4.89 -5.81 -11.38
N GLU A 64 4.69 -6.16 -12.64
CA GLU A 64 4.24 -5.18 -13.62
C GLU A 64 2.80 -4.76 -13.38
N VAL A 65 1.95 -5.70 -13.04
CA VAL A 65 0.57 -5.36 -12.75
C VAL A 65 0.50 -4.42 -11.54
N LEU A 66 1.23 -4.76 -10.50
CA LEU A 66 1.24 -3.91 -9.31
C LEU A 66 1.84 -2.55 -9.62
N GLY A 67 2.86 -2.50 -10.47
CA GLY A 67 3.43 -1.23 -10.88
C GLY A 67 2.42 -0.36 -11.57
N GLY A 68 1.56 -0.96 -12.39
CA GLY A 68 0.49 -0.20 -13.02
C GLY A 68 -0.49 0.35 -12.01
N LEU A 69 -0.78 -0.41 -10.97
CA LEU A 69 -1.67 0.09 -9.93
C LEU A 69 -1.04 1.26 -9.18
N VAL A 70 0.24 1.16 -8.88
CA VAL A 70 0.92 2.26 -8.21
C VAL A 70 0.86 3.53 -9.08
N THR A 71 1.05 3.36 -10.37
CA THR A 71 0.97 4.49 -11.28
C THR A 71 -0.43 5.10 -11.27
N ALA A 72 -1.45 4.26 -11.28
CA ALA A 72 -2.82 4.76 -11.24
C ALA A 72 -3.08 5.53 -9.95
N PHE A 73 -2.60 5.00 -8.84
CA PHE A 73 -2.77 5.68 -7.57
C PHE A 73 -2.08 7.04 -7.57
N ARG A 74 -0.89 7.09 -8.16
CA ARG A 74 -0.17 8.35 -8.22
C ARG A 74 -0.93 9.37 -9.06
N HIS A 75 -1.50 8.94 -10.18
CA HIS A 75 -2.29 9.84 -10.99
C HIS A 75 -3.49 10.37 -10.22
N TYR A 76 -4.11 9.52 -9.44
CA TYR A 76 -5.23 9.98 -8.64
C TYR A 76 -4.79 11.06 -7.66
N GLU A 77 -3.65 10.85 -7.01
CA GLU A 77 -3.14 11.83 -6.07
C GLU A 77 -2.85 13.15 -6.77
N GLU A 78 -2.24 13.08 -7.93
CA GLU A 78 -1.90 14.29 -8.66
C GLU A 78 -3.13 15.04 -9.11
N GLN A 79 -4.13 14.33 -9.55
CA GLN A 79 -5.35 14.99 -9.96
C GLN A 79 -6.09 15.63 -8.80
N SER A 80 -6.08 14.95 -7.68
CA SER A 80 -6.69 15.51 -6.51
C SER A 80 -6.00 16.78 -6.06
N GLU A 81 -4.69 16.77 -6.12
CA GLU A 81 -3.93 17.96 -5.78
C GLU A 81 -4.26 19.11 -6.70
N ARG A 82 -4.35 18.84 -7.98
CA ARG A 82 -4.66 19.90 -8.92
C ARG A 82 -6.04 20.48 -8.68
N ALA A 83 -6.98 19.61 -8.45
CA ALA A 83 -8.33 20.08 -8.18
C ALA A 83 -8.37 20.93 -6.94
N TRP A 84 -7.63 20.52 -5.94
CA TRP A 84 -7.55 21.27 -4.70
C TRP A 84 -6.94 22.64 -4.93
N LYS A 85 -5.89 22.69 -5.70
CA LYS A 85 -5.22 23.95 -5.95
C LYS A 85 -6.02 24.93 -6.76
N ARG A 86 -6.91 24.42 -7.57
CA ARG A 86 -7.74 25.30 -8.36
C ARG A 86 -8.75 26.06 -7.58
N GLN A 87 -9.06 25.61 -6.39
CA GLN A 87 -9.99 26.31 -5.56
C GLN A 87 -9.34 27.49 -4.89
#